data_54b6d367845cdc3aa0fd50a797cadba4
#
_entry.id   54b6d367845cdc3aa0fd50a797cadba4
#
_cell.length_a   1.000
_cell.length_b   1.000
_cell.length_c   1.000
_cell.angle_alpha   90.00
_cell.angle_beta   90.00
_cell.angle_gamma   90.00
#
_symmetry.space_group_name_H-M   'P 1'
#
loop_
_entity.id
_entity.type
_entity.pdbx_description
1 polymer ?
#
loop_
_entity_poly.entity_id
_entity_poly.type
_entity_poly.pdbx_seq_one_letter_code
_entity_poly.pdbx_strand_id
1 'polypeptide(L)'
;LGPSGIGKTTILRTIAGLENIDNGSIELKGKILSSKKTSIEPENRNVSLAFQENSLFPHYTIKKNILLGAERNNFKKDQSINFEELIDLLNISKILSKFPHEISAGEAQRASLARSLISHPDLLLLDEPLSNVDQSFKEEIQEKLKKILKNSKITTIIVTHDSYEAFYLGSKCGIILNQELKQYDDPYNVYHLPNSVEVVNFLNRGVLIPAEVTSPKSLENKDLGTITGNFIKPFPIGSNVKLLIQPEDLHHDDTSNLKFEVIDKKFRG
;
A
#
# COMPACT_ATOMS: atom_id res chain seq x y z
N LEU A 1 -0.84 -3.60 -3.54
CA LEU A 1 -1.26 -4.57 -2.53
C LEU A 1 -1.37 -5.95 -3.16
N GLY A 2 -0.94 -7.01 -2.43
CA GLY A 2 -1.00 -8.39 -2.91
C GLY A 2 -0.24 -9.34 -1.99
N PRO A 3 -0.43 -10.67 -2.12
CA PRO A 3 0.23 -11.65 -1.29
C PRO A 3 1.76 -11.63 -1.45
N SER A 4 2.46 -12.21 -0.48
CA SER A 4 3.91 -12.37 -0.58
C SER A 4 4.29 -13.24 -1.79
N GLY A 5 5.40 -12.90 -2.44
CA GLY A 5 5.90 -13.64 -3.62
C GLY A 5 5.19 -13.35 -4.95
N ILE A 6 4.17 -12.47 -5.00
CA ILE A 6 3.42 -12.18 -6.24
C ILE A 6 4.18 -11.30 -7.25
N GLY A 7 5.37 -10.81 -6.90
CA GLY A 7 6.18 -9.96 -7.79
C GLY A 7 6.13 -8.46 -7.47
N LYS A 8 5.60 -8.04 -6.31
CA LYS A 8 5.53 -6.60 -5.93
C LYS A 8 6.90 -5.93 -5.91
N THR A 9 7.88 -6.54 -5.24
CA THR A 9 9.27 -6.08 -5.20
C THR A 9 9.90 -6.03 -6.58
N THR A 10 9.60 -7.02 -7.44
CA THR A 10 10.08 -7.05 -8.83
C THR A 10 9.57 -5.85 -9.62
N ILE A 11 8.29 -5.46 -9.44
CA ILE A 11 7.73 -4.26 -10.07
C ILE A 11 8.52 -3.01 -9.64
N LEU A 12 8.79 -2.84 -8.33
CA LEU A 12 9.58 -1.70 -7.84
C LEU A 12 11.00 -1.72 -8.40
N ARG A 13 11.67 -2.88 -8.41
CA ARG A 13 13.03 -3.04 -8.96
C ARG A 13 13.07 -2.70 -10.45
N THR A 14 12.06 -3.12 -11.21
CA THR A 14 11.92 -2.81 -12.64
C THR A 14 11.74 -1.30 -12.86
N ILE A 15 10.90 -0.63 -12.06
CA ILE A 15 10.72 0.83 -12.13
C ILE A 15 12.01 1.56 -11.75
N ALA A 16 12.74 1.06 -10.77
CA ALA A 16 14.04 1.61 -10.37
C ALA A 16 15.16 1.39 -11.39
N GLY A 17 14.96 0.45 -12.35
CA GLY A 17 15.97 0.10 -13.37
C GLY A 17 16.94 -0.99 -12.96
N LEU A 18 16.64 -1.70 -11.90
CA LEU A 18 17.43 -2.84 -11.41
C LEU A 18 17.09 -4.15 -12.11
N GLU A 19 15.94 -4.17 -12.79
CA GLU A 19 15.46 -5.30 -13.59
C GLU A 19 14.97 -4.79 -14.95
N ASN A 20 15.15 -5.58 -15.99
CA ASN A 20 14.69 -5.26 -17.34
C ASN A 20 13.20 -5.65 -17.51
N ILE A 21 12.55 -5.04 -18.51
CA ILE A 21 11.21 -5.43 -18.95
C ILE A 21 11.29 -6.17 -20.28
N ASP A 22 10.51 -7.22 -20.41
CA ASP A 22 10.40 -7.96 -21.67
C ASP A 22 9.47 -7.25 -22.66
N ASN A 23 8.38 -6.68 -22.16
CA ASN A 23 7.37 -6.00 -22.96
C ASN A 23 6.79 -4.79 -22.22
N GLY A 24 6.19 -3.86 -22.97
CA GLY A 24 5.62 -2.64 -22.41
C GLY A 24 6.62 -1.50 -22.31
N SER A 25 6.28 -0.49 -21.50
CA SER A 25 7.13 0.67 -21.23
C SER A 25 6.86 1.23 -19.83
N ILE A 26 7.88 1.86 -19.26
CA ILE A 26 7.79 2.62 -18.02
C ILE A 26 8.12 4.07 -18.37
N GLU A 27 7.20 4.97 -18.04
CA GLU A 27 7.32 6.40 -18.30
C GLU A 27 7.18 7.18 -17.00
N LEU A 28 8.01 8.18 -16.82
CA LEU A 28 7.95 9.14 -15.70
C LEU A 28 8.07 10.57 -16.25
N LYS A 29 7.08 11.41 -15.98
CA LYS A 29 7.04 12.81 -16.44
C LYS A 29 7.29 12.99 -17.95
N GLY A 30 6.71 12.13 -18.79
CA GLY A 30 6.87 12.17 -20.24
C GLY A 30 8.20 11.60 -20.77
N LYS A 31 9.06 11.07 -19.88
CA LYS A 31 10.31 10.43 -20.25
C LYS A 31 10.20 8.91 -20.12
N ILE A 32 10.50 8.18 -21.20
CA ILE A 32 10.55 6.72 -21.16
C ILE A 32 11.81 6.31 -20.38
N LEU A 33 11.59 5.61 -19.23
CA LEU A 33 12.67 5.07 -18.40
C LEU A 33 13.09 3.67 -18.84
N SER A 34 12.11 2.84 -19.25
CA SER A 34 12.37 1.50 -19.76
C SER A 34 11.37 1.15 -20.87
N SER A 35 11.86 0.44 -21.87
CA SER A 35 11.08 -0.21 -22.92
C SER A 35 11.85 -1.43 -23.42
N LYS A 36 11.27 -2.21 -24.34
CA LYS A 36 11.99 -3.33 -24.98
C LYS A 36 13.30 -2.92 -25.64
N LYS A 37 13.44 -1.64 -26.06
CA LYS A 37 14.60 -1.11 -26.81
C LYS A 37 15.50 -0.20 -25.99
N THR A 38 15.03 0.30 -24.87
CA THR A 38 15.71 1.35 -24.10
C THR A 38 15.58 1.06 -22.63
N SER A 39 16.67 1.13 -21.87
CA SER A 39 16.67 1.15 -20.42
C SER A 39 17.60 2.25 -19.95
N ILE A 40 17.10 3.18 -19.15
CA ILE A 40 17.91 4.20 -18.50
C ILE A 40 18.49 3.56 -17.24
N GLU A 41 19.78 3.76 -17.02
CA GLU A 41 20.46 3.26 -15.82
C GLU A 41 19.86 3.84 -14.54
N PRO A 42 19.82 3.08 -13.42
CA PRO A 42 19.18 3.48 -12.17
C PRO A 42 19.62 4.84 -11.64
N GLU A 43 20.92 5.16 -11.73
CA GLU A 43 21.47 6.44 -11.28
C GLU A 43 20.96 7.65 -12.07
N ASN A 44 20.47 7.43 -13.28
CA ASN A 44 19.96 8.49 -14.18
C ASN A 44 18.42 8.63 -14.16
N ARG A 45 17.72 7.86 -13.29
CA ARG A 45 16.23 7.86 -13.26
C ARG A 45 15.62 8.89 -12.32
N ASN A 46 16.35 9.52 -11.43
CA ASN A 46 15.82 10.33 -10.33
C ASN A 46 14.67 9.61 -9.56
N VAL A 47 14.84 8.32 -9.36
CA VAL A 47 13.96 7.43 -8.60
C VAL A 47 14.71 6.99 -7.35
N SER A 48 14.05 6.99 -6.20
CA SER A 48 14.63 6.46 -4.96
C SER A 48 13.85 5.22 -4.53
N LEU A 49 14.58 4.18 -4.13
CA LEU A 49 14.02 2.92 -3.68
C LEU A 49 14.48 2.64 -2.25
N ALA A 50 13.53 2.53 -1.32
CA ALA A 50 13.76 1.97 0.00
C ALA A 50 13.39 0.49 -0.04
N PHE A 51 14.41 -0.36 0.08
CA PHE A 51 14.25 -1.81 0.11
C PHE A 51 13.70 -2.29 1.45
N GLN A 52 13.04 -3.44 1.44
CA GLN A 52 12.60 -4.15 2.64
C GLN A 52 13.80 -4.55 3.51
N GLU A 53 14.86 -5.05 2.90
CA GLU A 53 16.12 -5.31 3.59
C GLU A 53 16.93 -4.02 3.75
N ASN A 54 17.51 -3.83 4.94
CA ASN A 54 18.25 -2.63 5.27
C ASN A 54 19.48 -2.46 4.39
N SER A 55 19.41 -1.58 3.42
CA SER A 55 20.48 -1.26 2.48
C SER A 55 21.43 -0.16 3.02
N LEU A 56 21.56 0.00 4.34
CA LEU A 56 22.46 0.96 4.95
C LEU A 56 23.93 0.50 4.77
N PHE A 57 24.81 1.45 4.49
CA PHE A 57 26.24 1.19 4.38
C PHE A 57 26.83 0.90 5.76
N PRO A 58 27.38 -0.31 6.01
CA PRO A 58 27.78 -0.73 7.36
C PRO A 58 28.95 0.06 7.95
N HIS A 59 29.77 0.68 7.10
CA HIS A 59 30.94 1.47 7.47
C HIS A 59 30.65 2.97 7.68
N TYR A 60 29.40 3.38 7.54
CA TYR A 60 28.95 4.75 7.80
C TYR A 60 28.02 4.81 9.00
N THR A 61 28.10 5.91 9.76
CA THR A 61 27.09 6.21 10.79
C THR A 61 25.72 6.42 10.14
N ILE A 62 24.68 6.33 10.95
CA ILE A 62 23.30 6.56 10.48
C ILE A 62 23.14 7.97 9.90
N LYS A 63 23.71 9.00 10.55
CA LYS A 63 23.74 10.36 10.01
C LYS A 63 24.35 10.41 8.62
N LYS A 64 25.52 9.80 8.43
CA LYS A 64 26.20 9.80 7.12
C LYS A 64 25.42 8.99 6.08
N ASN A 65 24.83 7.86 6.46
CA ASN A 65 23.95 7.10 5.57
C ASN A 65 22.80 7.94 5.04
N ILE A 66 22.14 8.72 5.89
CA ILE A 66 21.03 9.58 5.48
C ILE A 66 21.53 10.70 4.56
N LEU A 67 22.62 11.39 4.93
CA LEU A 67 23.14 12.50 4.15
C LEU A 67 23.63 12.12 2.76
N LEU A 68 24.05 10.86 2.53
CA LEU A 68 24.34 10.35 1.18
C LEU A 68 23.14 10.46 0.24
N GLY A 69 21.91 10.37 0.77
CA GLY A 69 20.70 10.65 -0.01
C GLY A 69 20.61 12.10 -0.47
N ALA A 70 21.04 13.04 0.38
CA ALA A 70 21.06 14.48 0.04
C ALA A 70 22.15 14.86 -0.97
N GLU A 71 23.33 14.23 -0.90
CA GLU A 71 24.45 14.49 -1.82
C GLU A 71 24.11 14.15 -3.28
N ARG A 72 23.21 13.21 -3.50
CA ARG A 72 22.72 12.82 -4.83
C ARG A 72 21.87 13.91 -5.49
N ASN A 73 21.47 14.93 -4.72
CA ASN A 73 20.46 15.90 -5.11
C ASN A 73 21.05 17.20 -5.68
N ASN A 74 21.85 17.12 -6.77
CA ASN A 74 22.26 18.29 -7.54
C ASN A 74 21.09 19.04 -8.22
N PHE A 75 19.83 18.59 -8.02
CA PHE A 75 18.71 18.97 -8.89
C PHE A 75 17.71 19.97 -8.31
N LYS A 76 17.59 20.17 -6.99
CA LYS A 76 16.61 21.15 -6.45
C LYS A 76 16.98 21.62 -5.04
N LYS A 77 17.59 22.80 -4.93
CA LYS A 77 17.85 23.48 -3.64
C LYS A 77 16.61 24.03 -2.94
N ASP A 78 15.50 24.24 -3.63
CA ASP A 78 14.34 25.00 -3.12
C ASP A 78 13.19 24.19 -2.50
N GLN A 79 13.27 22.86 -2.44
CA GLN A 79 12.21 21.99 -1.91
C GLN A 79 12.73 20.91 -0.98
N SER A 80 13.78 21.19 -0.22
CA SER A 80 14.39 20.20 0.67
C SER A 80 13.50 19.93 1.90
N ILE A 81 13.12 18.67 2.12
CA ILE A 81 12.65 18.21 3.42
C ILE A 81 13.78 18.53 4.39
N ASN A 82 13.47 19.27 5.46
CA ASN A 82 14.46 19.63 6.45
C ASN A 82 14.98 18.36 7.15
N PHE A 83 16.31 18.21 7.25
CA PHE A 83 16.95 17.05 7.86
C PHE A 83 16.47 16.87 9.32
N GLU A 84 16.44 17.94 10.10
CA GLU A 84 16.00 17.91 11.50
C GLU A 84 14.56 17.47 11.63
N GLU A 85 13.66 18.03 10.81
CA GLU A 85 12.25 17.65 10.77
C GLU A 85 12.09 16.15 10.45
N LEU A 86 12.85 15.64 9.47
CA LEU A 86 12.81 14.25 9.07
C LEU A 86 13.30 13.30 10.19
N ILE A 87 14.37 13.69 10.88
CA ILE A 87 14.96 12.92 11.98
C ILE A 87 14.00 12.83 13.17
N ASP A 88 13.39 13.94 13.56
CA ASP A 88 12.41 13.99 14.64
C ASP A 88 11.16 13.19 14.29
N LEU A 89 10.69 13.34 13.09
CA LEU A 89 9.50 12.71 12.58
C LEU A 89 9.63 11.18 12.56
N LEU A 90 10.78 10.65 12.16
CA LEU A 90 11.07 9.23 12.14
C LEU A 90 11.61 8.70 13.49
N ASN A 91 11.74 9.58 14.50
CA ASN A 91 12.24 9.25 15.85
C ASN A 91 13.58 8.49 15.81
N ILE A 92 14.57 9.07 15.08
CA ILE A 92 15.90 8.49 14.89
C ILE A 92 17.04 9.40 15.38
N SER A 93 16.72 10.48 16.11
CA SER A 93 17.71 11.43 16.61
C SER A 93 18.78 10.76 17.50
N LYS A 94 18.37 9.81 18.36
CA LYS A 94 19.27 9.12 19.31
C LYS A 94 20.25 8.14 18.66
N ILE A 95 20.05 7.79 17.39
CA ILE A 95 20.88 6.79 16.72
C ILE A 95 21.79 7.38 15.64
N LEU A 96 21.78 8.69 15.43
CA LEU A 96 22.52 9.34 14.33
C LEU A 96 24.03 9.09 14.35
N SER A 97 24.64 8.94 15.53
CA SER A 97 26.05 8.66 15.71
C SER A 97 26.41 7.17 15.67
N LYS A 98 25.40 6.29 15.73
CA LYS A 98 25.60 4.84 15.72
C LYS A 98 25.83 4.31 14.29
N PHE A 99 26.36 3.09 14.22
CA PHE A 99 26.51 2.32 12.99
C PHE A 99 25.32 1.36 12.82
N PRO A 100 25.06 0.86 11.58
CA PRO A 100 23.94 -0.04 11.30
C PRO A 100 23.88 -1.31 12.18
N HIS A 101 25.02 -1.84 12.62
CA HIS A 101 25.09 -3.03 13.47
C HIS A 101 24.78 -2.74 14.96
N GLU A 102 24.64 -1.48 15.34
CA GLU A 102 24.37 -1.03 16.73
C GLU A 102 22.89 -0.67 16.96
N ILE A 103 22.03 -0.84 15.96
CA ILE A 103 20.64 -0.41 15.96
C ILE A 103 19.69 -1.57 15.65
N SER A 104 18.44 -1.44 16.06
CA SER A 104 17.40 -2.43 15.74
C SER A 104 17.00 -2.41 14.27
N ALA A 105 16.38 -3.49 13.78
CA ALA A 105 15.89 -3.58 12.41
C ALA A 105 14.88 -2.47 12.07
N GLY A 106 13.96 -2.12 13.01
CA GLY A 106 13.01 -1.04 12.84
C GLY A 106 13.67 0.35 12.78
N GLU A 107 14.72 0.59 13.59
CA GLU A 107 15.52 1.83 13.50
C GLU A 107 16.26 1.93 12.17
N ALA A 108 16.84 0.82 11.70
CA ALA A 108 17.51 0.76 10.42
C ALA A 108 16.54 1.01 9.24
N GLN A 109 15.32 0.47 9.32
CA GLN A 109 14.28 0.71 8.33
C GLN A 109 13.88 2.20 8.27
N ARG A 110 13.68 2.84 9.43
CA ARG A 110 13.38 4.29 9.51
C ARG A 110 14.55 5.15 8.98
N ALA A 111 15.79 4.77 9.26
CA ALA A 111 16.96 5.46 8.72
C ALA A 111 17.08 5.31 7.18
N SER A 112 16.78 4.12 6.63
CA SER A 112 16.71 3.87 5.19
C SER A 112 15.61 4.71 4.52
N LEU A 113 14.45 4.80 5.17
CA LEU A 113 13.34 5.66 4.72
C LEU A 113 13.76 7.13 4.72
N ALA A 114 14.43 7.62 5.78
CA ALA A 114 14.98 8.96 5.85
C ALA A 114 15.93 9.27 4.69
N ARG A 115 16.86 8.34 4.39
CA ARG A 115 17.79 8.47 3.26
C ARG A 115 17.07 8.58 1.93
N SER A 116 16.01 7.82 1.75
CA SER A 116 15.24 7.82 0.49
C SER A 116 14.41 9.09 0.33
N LEU A 117 13.85 9.61 1.42
CA LEU A 117 13.05 10.84 1.43
C LEU A 117 13.90 12.10 1.21
N ILE A 118 15.07 12.19 1.89
CA ILE A 118 15.94 13.39 1.80
C ILE A 118 16.54 13.57 0.40
N SER A 119 16.54 12.53 -0.41
CA SER A 119 17.02 12.61 -1.80
C SER A 119 16.07 13.39 -2.73
N HIS A 120 14.86 13.76 -2.31
CA HIS A 120 13.84 14.46 -3.12
C HIS A 120 13.65 13.88 -4.53
N PRO A 121 13.35 12.59 -4.65
CA PRO A 121 13.21 11.96 -5.95
C PRO A 121 11.94 12.44 -6.67
N ASP A 122 11.91 12.31 -8.00
CA ASP A 122 10.68 12.47 -8.76
C ASP A 122 9.67 11.35 -8.48
N LEU A 123 10.19 10.16 -8.14
CA LEU A 123 9.40 8.99 -7.75
C LEU A 123 10.08 8.27 -6.58
N LEU A 124 9.34 8.12 -5.50
CA LEU A 124 9.75 7.33 -4.33
C LEU A 124 9.09 5.95 -4.38
N LEU A 125 9.90 4.91 -4.25
CA LEU A 125 9.47 3.52 -4.22
C LEU A 125 9.73 2.95 -2.83
N LEU A 126 8.69 2.46 -2.17
CA LEU A 126 8.76 1.91 -0.83
C LEU A 126 8.32 0.43 -0.84
N ASP A 127 9.24 -0.44 -0.45
CA ASP A 127 8.99 -1.88 -0.35
C ASP A 127 8.77 -2.26 1.10
N GLU A 128 7.52 -2.51 1.48
CA GLU A 128 7.06 -2.86 2.83
C GLU A 128 7.64 -1.92 3.92
N PRO A 129 7.46 -0.60 3.82
CA PRO A 129 8.22 0.39 4.59
C PRO A 129 8.01 0.31 6.10
N LEU A 130 6.96 -0.35 6.58
CA LEU A 130 6.61 -0.43 8.00
C LEU A 130 6.50 -1.89 8.51
N SER A 131 7.05 -2.85 7.78
CA SER A 131 6.96 -4.28 8.14
C SER A 131 7.70 -4.62 9.45
N ASN A 132 8.81 -3.93 9.74
CA ASN A 132 9.64 -4.14 10.93
C ASN A 132 9.42 -3.08 12.02
N VAL A 133 8.34 -2.32 11.93
CA VAL A 133 7.97 -1.32 12.94
C VAL A 133 7.05 -1.96 13.98
N ASP A 134 7.36 -1.76 15.27
CA ASP A 134 6.52 -2.22 16.35
C ASP A 134 5.10 -1.67 16.23
N GLN A 135 4.10 -2.51 16.50
CA GLN A 135 2.69 -2.15 16.33
C GLN A 135 2.31 -0.88 17.13
N SER A 136 2.89 -0.69 18.30
CA SER A 136 2.65 0.50 19.15
C SER A 136 3.09 1.83 18.51
N PHE A 137 4.04 1.78 17.57
CA PHE A 137 4.56 2.97 16.87
C PHE A 137 4.08 3.06 15.42
N LYS A 138 3.49 1.99 14.90
CA LYS A 138 3.14 1.89 13.48
C LYS A 138 2.16 2.98 13.06
N GLU A 139 1.11 3.22 13.83
CA GLU A 139 0.10 4.24 13.55
C GLU A 139 0.70 5.65 13.56
N GLU A 140 1.52 5.98 14.56
CA GLU A 140 2.20 7.28 14.64
C GLU A 140 3.10 7.52 13.43
N ILE A 141 3.89 6.51 13.03
CA ILE A 141 4.78 6.62 11.87
C ILE A 141 3.99 6.71 10.57
N GLN A 142 2.89 5.97 10.43
CA GLN A 142 1.99 6.07 9.27
C GLN A 142 1.42 7.48 9.13
N GLU A 143 0.93 8.07 10.23
CA GLU A 143 0.40 9.43 10.20
C GLU A 143 1.47 10.46 9.79
N LYS A 144 2.64 10.35 10.37
CA LYS A 144 3.78 11.21 10.07
C LYS A 144 4.24 11.04 8.63
N LEU A 145 4.38 9.80 8.16
CA LEU A 145 4.76 9.49 6.78
C LEU A 145 3.73 10.07 5.79
N LYS A 146 2.44 9.90 6.05
CA LYS A 146 1.37 10.47 5.22
C LYS A 146 1.47 11.99 5.11
N LYS A 147 1.76 12.68 6.22
CA LYS A 147 1.97 14.14 6.25
C LYS A 147 3.17 14.54 5.38
N ILE A 148 4.31 13.83 5.52
CA ILE A 148 5.50 14.12 4.69
C ILE A 148 5.18 13.96 3.21
N LEU A 149 4.64 12.80 2.83
CA LEU A 149 4.36 12.49 1.42
C LEU A 149 3.40 13.51 0.80
N LYS A 150 2.39 13.95 1.56
CA LYS A 150 1.45 14.97 1.13
C LYS A 150 2.13 16.35 0.96
N ASN A 151 2.97 16.76 1.90
CA ASN A 151 3.61 18.07 1.91
C ASN A 151 4.73 18.17 0.86
N SER A 152 5.51 17.11 0.70
CA SER A 152 6.63 17.05 -0.26
C SER A 152 6.18 16.95 -1.72
N LYS A 153 4.92 16.61 -1.98
CA LYS A 153 4.37 16.35 -3.33
C LYS A 153 5.17 15.33 -4.15
N ILE A 154 5.92 14.45 -3.48
CA ILE A 154 6.67 13.38 -4.12
C ILE A 154 5.67 12.30 -4.58
N THR A 155 5.70 11.95 -5.85
CA THR A 155 4.97 10.78 -6.34
C THR A 155 5.53 9.54 -5.67
N THR A 156 4.67 8.73 -5.06
CA THR A 156 5.12 7.57 -4.27
C THR A 156 4.36 6.32 -4.66
N ILE A 157 5.08 5.22 -4.83
CA ILE A 157 4.52 3.88 -4.96
C ILE A 157 4.94 3.09 -3.73
N ILE A 158 3.95 2.58 -3.00
CA ILE A 158 4.16 1.73 -1.82
C ILE A 158 3.67 0.34 -2.17
N VAL A 159 4.49 -0.67 -1.97
CA VAL A 159 4.04 -2.06 -2.00
C VAL A 159 4.00 -2.60 -0.58
N THR A 160 2.92 -3.29 -0.27
CA THR A 160 2.68 -3.88 1.04
C THR A 160 1.74 -5.08 0.91
N HIS A 161 1.74 -5.95 1.90
CA HIS A 161 0.72 -6.99 2.08
C HIS A 161 -0.34 -6.58 3.10
N ASP A 162 -0.16 -5.45 3.79
CA ASP A 162 -1.08 -4.91 4.80
C ASP A 162 -2.12 -4.00 4.14
N SER A 163 -3.38 -4.41 4.15
CA SER A 163 -4.48 -3.64 3.57
C SER A 163 -4.75 -2.31 4.31
N TYR A 164 -4.52 -2.27 5.64
CA TYR A 164 -4.67 -1.03 6.40
C TYR A 164 -3.64 0.01 5.99
N GLU A 165 -2.38 -0.41 5.86
CA GLU A 165 -1.30 0.46 5.38
C GLU A 165 -1.61 1.00 3.98
N ALA A 166 -2.03 0.13 3.06
CA ALA A 166 -2.37 0.52 1.69
C ALA A 166 -3.53 1.52 1.63
N PHE A 167 -4.60 1.28 2.40
CA PHE A 167 -5.77 2.14 2.43
C PHE A 167 -5.53 3.45 3.16
N TYR A 168 -4.67 3.44 4.18
CA TYR A 168 -4.35 4.65 4.94
C TYR A 168 -3.42 5.60 4.18
N LEU A 169 -2.37 5.07 3.56
CA LEU A 169 -1.34 5.88 2.91
C LEU A 169 -1.68 6.21 1.45
N GLY A 170 -2.34 5.31 0.74
CA GLY A 170 -2.59 5.44 -0.69
C GLY A 170 -3.75 6.37 -1.03
N SER A 171 -3.60 7.20 -2.06
CA SER A 171 -4.71 7.87 -2.75
C SER A 171 -5.35 6.99 -3.81
N LYS A 172 -4.60 6.02 -4.32
CA LYS A 172 -5.05 4.94 -5.19
C LYS A 172 -4.47 3.62 -4.68
N CYS A 173 -5.24 2.55 -4.85
CA CYS A 173 -4.86 1.22 -4.42
C CYS A 173 -4.97 0.23 -5.59
N GLY A 174 -3.88 -0.46 -5.91
CA GLY A 174 -3.84 -1.55 -6.89
C GLY A 174 -3.77 -2.90 -6.19
N ILE A 175 -4.63 -3.83 -6.55
CA ILE A 175 -4.61 -5.21 -6.06
C ILE A 175 -4.04 -6.13 -7.13
N ILE A 176 -2.94 -6.79 -6.80
CA ILE A 176 -2.25 -7.73 -7.69
C ILE A 176 -2.48 -9.15 -7.14
N LEU A 177 -3.15 -9.99 -7.94
CA LEU A 177 -3.38 -11.40 -7.68
C LEU A 177 -3.08 -12.20 -8.95
N ASN A 178 -2.51 -13.38 -8.81
CA ASN A 178 -2.17 -14.24 -9.94
C ASN A 178 -1.32 -13.52 -11.02
N GLN A 179 -0.40 -12.64 -10.58
CA GLN A 179 0.48 -11.82 -11.43
C GLN A 179 -0.28 -10.80 -12.33
N GLU A 180 -1.53 -10.52 -12.01
CA GLU A 180 -2.37 -9.56 -12.73
C GLU A 180 -2.86 -8.46 -11.81
N LEU A 181 -2.98 -7.23 -12.34
CA LEU A 181 -3.64 -6.12 -11.66
C LEU A 181 -5.16 -6.32 -11.75
N LYS A 182 -5.76 -6.88 -10.67
CA LYS A 182 -7.20 -7.21 -10.64
C LYS A 182 -8.09 -5.99 -10.42
N GLN A 183 -7.64 -5.03 -9.62
CA GLN A 183 -8.38 -3.80 -9.36
C GLN A 183 -7.41 -2.65 -9.12
N TYR A 184 -7.76 -1.47 -9.62
CA TYR A 184 -7.04 -0.22 -9.36
C TYR A 184 -8.04 0.91 -9.19
N ASP A 185 -8.22 1.40 -7.97
CA ASP A 185 -9.19 2.44 -7.65
C ASP A 185 -8.80 3.18 -6.35
N ASP A 186 -9.66 4.09 -5.91
CA ASP A 186 -9.57 4.68 -4.57
C ASP A 186 -9.70 3.61 -3.49
N PRO A 187 -9.04 3.74 -2.35
CA PRO A 187 -9.15 2.80 -1.23
C PRO A 187 -10.59 2.48 -0.84
N TYR A 188 -11.47 3.49 -0.82
CA TYR A 188 -12.88 3.33 -0.53
C TYR A 188 -13.56 2.37 -1.52
N ASN A 189 -13.37 2.57 -2.81
CA ASN A 189 -13.96 1.72 -3.84
C ASN A 189 -13.37 0.31 -3.82
N VAL A 190 -12.07 0.16 -3.58
CA VAL A 190 -11.44 -1.16 -3.45
C VAL A 190 -12.03 -1.95 -2.29
N TYR A 191 -12.36 -1.27 -1.19
CA TYR A 191 -12.93 -1.89 0.00
C TYR A 191 -14.42 -2.21 -0.18
N HIS A 192 -15.25 -1.21 -0.57
CA HIS A 192 -16.71 -1.34 -0.62
C HIS A 192 -17.25 -1.90 -1.94
N LEU A 193 -16.50 -1.73 -3.04
CA LEU A 193 -16.90 -2.13 -4.39
C LEU A 193 -15.85 -3.05 -5.05
N PRO A 194 -15.47 -4.16 -4.39
CA PRO A 194 -14.51 -5.10 -4.98
C PRO A 194 -15.08 -5.68 -6.28
N ASN A 195 -14.25 -5.69 -7.33
CA ASN A 195 -14.71 -6.06 -8.67
C ASN A 195 -14.78 -7.57 -8.92
N SER A 196 -14.28 -8.39 -8.02
CA SER A 196 -14.27 -9.85 -8.16
C SER A 196 -14.25 -10.57 -6.80
N VAL A 197 -14.71 -11.83 -6.83
CA VAL A 197 -14.65 -12.74 -5.67
C VAL A 197 -13.21 -12.94 -5.19
N GLU A 198 -12.24 -12.94 -6.10
CA GLU A 198 -10.82 -13.06 -5.75
C GLU A 198 -10.36 -11.89 -4.88
N VAL A 199 -10.76 -10.66 -5.24
CA VAL A 199 -10.44 -9.44 -4.47
C VAL A 199 -11.10 -9.47 -3.10
N VAL A 200 -12.39 -9.88 -3.02
CA VAL A 200 -13.09 -10.03 -1.72
C VAL A 200 -12.36 -11.00 -0.81
N ASN A 201 -12.04 -12.19 -1.33
CA ASN A 201 -11.36 -13.22 -0.55
C ASN A 201 -9.96 -12.77 -0.10
N PHE A 202 -9.23 -12.06 -0.94
CA PHE A 202 -7.92 -11.52 -0.60
C PHE A 202 -7.99 -10.47 0.51
N LEU A 203 -8.94 -9.55 0.42
CA LEU A 203 -9.13 -8.51 1.44
C LEU A 203 -9.64 -9.08 2.76
N ASN A 204 -10.37 -10.20 2.72
CA ASN A 204 -10.95 -10.87 3.89
C ASN A 204 -11.77 -9.90 4.79
N ARG A 205 -12.58 -9.04 4.16
CA ARG A 205 -13.32 -7.95 4.80
C ARG A 205 -14.82 -8.11 4.67
N GLY A 206 -15.31 -9.32 4.70
CA GLY A 206 -16.73 -9.62 4.60
C GLY A 206 -16.97 -11.08 4.28
N VAL A 207 -18.24 -11.43 4.17
CA VAL A 207 -18.71 -12.79 3.87
C VAL A 207 -19.48 -12.76 2.55
N LEU A 208 -19.21 -13.73 1.69
CA LEU A 208 -19.95 -13.92 0.45
C LEU A 208 -21.02 -14.98 0.67
N ILE A 209 -22.28 -14.59 0.53
CA ILE A 209 -23.43 -15.50 0.62
C ILE A 209 -24.10 -15.65 -0.75
N PRO A 210 -24.64 -16.86 -1.08
CA PRO A 210 -25.37 -17.07 -2.31
C PRO A 210 -26.72 -16.34 -2.24
N ALA A 211 -27.15 -15.73 -3.35
CA ALA A 211 -28.44 -15.10 -3.47
C ALA A 211 -28.95 -15.21 -4.92
N GLU A 212 -30.27 -15.13 -5.10
CA GLU A 212 -30.93 -15.11 -6.40
C GLU A 212 -31.50 -13.72 -6.69
N VAL A 213 -31.33 -13.25 -7.91
CA VAL A 213 -31.89 -11.96 -8.34
C VAL A 213 -33.38 -12.12 -8.60
N THR A 214 -34.22 -11.44 -7.79
CA THR A 214 -35.69 -11.48 -7.92
C THR A 214 -36.27 -10.28 -8.63
N SER A 215 -35.56 -9.16 -8.61
CA SER A 215 -35.91 -7.95 -9.38
C SER A 215 -34.66 -7.11 -9.68
N PRO A 216 -34.76 -6.03 -10.49
CA PRO A 216 -33.64 -5.13 -10.74
C PRO A 216 -33.05 -4.46 -9.48
N LYS A 217 -33.73 -4.56 -8.34
CA LYS A 217 -33.30 -3.98 -7.06
C LYS A 217 -33.46 -4.92 -5.87
N SER A 218 -33.72 -6.21 -6.11
CA SER A 218 -33.96 -7.16 -5.02
C SER A 218 -33.23 -8.48 -5.28
N LEU A 219 -32.70 -9.03 -4.18
CA LEU A 219 -32.12 -10.36 -4.10
C LEU A 219 -32.91 -11.17 -3.07
N GLU A 220 -32.89 -12.47 -3.22
CA GLU A 220 -33.41 -13.39 -2.20
C GLU A 220 -32.31 -14.35 -1.76
N ASN A 221 -32.16 -14.47 -0.45
CA ASN A 221 -31.29 -15.43 0.20
C ASN A 221 -32.14 -16.30 1.15
N LYS A 222 -31.81 -17.58 1.29
CA LYS A 222 -32.59 -18.53 2.09
C LYS A 222 -32.67 -18.15 3.57
N ASP A 223 -31.61 -17.57 4.12
CA ASP A 223 -31.48 -17.29 5.55
C ASP A 223 -31.84 -15.84 5.89
N LEU A 224 -31.57 -14.91 4.97
CA LEU A 224 -31.80 -13.47 5.17
C LEU A 224 -33.12 -12.96 4.54
N GLY A 225 -33.79 -13.79 3.74
CA GLY A 225 -35.01 -13.37 3.01
C GLY A 225 -34.69 -12.37 1.88
N THR A 226 -35.62 -11.48 1.62
CA THR A 226 -35.50 -10.47 0.56
C THR A 226 -34.62 -9.29 0.98
N ILE A 227 -33.59 -9.03 0.20
CA ILE A 227 -32.66 -7.91 0.39
C ILE A 227 -32.85 -6.95 -0.78
N THR A 228 -33.09 -5.67 -0.46
CA THR A 228 -33.28 -4.61 -1.46
C THR A 228 -32.08 -3.68 -1.51
N GLY A 229 -31.69 -3.24 -2.72
CA GLY A 229 -30.58 -2.33 -2.89
C GLY A 229 -30.33 -1.95 -4.34
N ASN A 230 -29.26 -1.20 -4.57
CA ASN A 230 -28.80 -0.85 -5.91
C ASN A 230 -27.67 -1.77 -6.31
N PHE A 231 -27.80 -2.44 -7.45
CA PHE A 231 -26.73 -3.28 -7.99
C PHE A 231 -25.71 -2.41 -8.73
N ILE A 232 -24.41 -2.76 -8.59
CA ILE A 232 -23.31 -2.08 -9.29
C ILE A 232 -23.50 -2.21 -10.83
N LYS A 233 -24.08 -3.32 -11.28
CA LYS A 233 -24.44 -3.58 -12.68
C LYS A 233 -25.74 -4.37 -12.73
N PRO A 234 -26.52 -4.27 -13.83
CA PRO A 234 -27.75 -5.05 -13.95
C PRO A 234 -27.41 -6.55 -14.06
N PHE A 235 -28.22 -7.36 -13.39
CA PHE A 235 -28.20 -8.82 -13.48
C PHE A 235 -29.56 -9.31 -14.01
N PRO A 236 -29.61 -10.39 -14.80
CA PRO A 236 -30.86 -11.01 -15.20
C PRO A 236 -31.62 -11.56 -13.97
N ILE A 237 -32.94 -11.41 -13.97
CA ILE A 237 -33.83 -12.01 -12.96
C ILE A 237 -33.68 -13.53 -13.04
N GLY A 238 -33.60 -14.19 -11.87
CA GLY A 238 -33.37 -15.62 -11.74
C GLY A 238 -31.89 -16.03 -11.75
N SER A 239 -30.97 -15.06 -11.93
CA SER A 239 -29.52 -15.38 -11.88
C SER A 239 -29.03 -15.57 -10.44
N ASN A 240 -28.17 -16.57 -10.24
CA ASN A 240 -27.47 -16.78 -8.98
C ASN A 240 -26.26 -15.83 -8.90
N VAL A 241 -26.17 -15.10 -7.80
CA VAL A 241 -25.10 -14.16 -7.50
C VAL A 241 -24.51 -14.43 -6.13
N LYS A 242 -23.35 -13.82 -5.84
CA LYS A 242 -22.79 -13.79 -4.49
C LYS A 242 -22.95 -12.37 -3.94
N LEU A 243 -23.68 -12.25 -2.83
CA LEU A 243 -23.81 -11.01 -2.08
C LEU A 243 -22.66 -10.89 -1.10
N LEU A 244 -21.93 -9.78 -1.16
CA LEU A 244 -20.94 -9.42 -0.16
C LEU A 244 -21.66 -8.73 1.01
N ILE A 245 -21.44 -9.24 2.20
CA ILE A 245 -21.85 -8.60 3.46
C ILE A 245 -20.60 -8.23 4.22
N GLN A 246 -20.42 -6.96 4.51
CA GLN A 246 -19.33 -6.43 5.32
C GLN A 246 -19.81 -6.23 6.76
N PRO A 247 -18.90 -6.22 7.77
CA PRO A 247 -19.29 -6.06 9.17
C PRO A 247 -20.11 -4.82 9.44
N GLU A 248 -19.83 -3.74 8.74
CA GLU A 248 -20.53 -2.44 8.82
C GLU A 248 -21.92 -2.43 8.19
N ASP A 249 -22.28 -3.44 7.38
CA ASP A 249 -23.62 -3.58 6.83
C ASP A 249 -24.60 -4.17 7.84
N LEU A 250 -24.10 -4.69 8.96
CA LEU A 250 -24.89 -5.32 10.00
C LEU A 250 -25.08 -4.35 11.17
N HIS A 251 -26.31 -3.97 11.41
CA HIS A 251 -26.71 -3.15 12.56
C HIS A 251 -27.61 -3.94 13.51
N HIS A 252 -27.39 -3.77 14.82
CA HIS A 252 -28.26 -4.35 15.82
C HIS A 252 -29.61 -3.67 15.78
N ASP A 253 -30.71 -4.45 15.67
CA ASP A 253 -32.08 -3.97 15.67
C ASP A 253 -32.96 -4.94 16.44
N ASP A 254 -33.44 -4.52 17.61
CA ASP A 254 -34.33 -5.31 18.48
C ASP A 254 -35.67 -5.62 17.83
N THR A 255 -36.08 -4.84 16.82
CA THR A 255 -37.32 -5.01 16.09
C THR A 255 -37.25 -5.91 14.87
N SER A 256 -36.00 -6.31 14.51
CA SER A 256 -35.76 -7.17 13.37
C SER A 256 -36.34 -8.57 13.55
N ASN A 257 -36.95 -9.10 12.49
CA ASN A 257 -37.36 -10.48 12.43
C ASN A 257 -36.21 -11.48 12.23
N LEU A 258 -35.05 -10.97 11.82
CA LEU A 258 -33.82 -11.78 11.67
C LEU A 258 -33.13 -11.89 13.04
N LYS A 259 -33.01 -13.11 13.52
CA LYS A 259 -32.30 -13.41 14.77
C LYS A 259 -31.14 -14.34 14.50
N PHE A 260 -29.98 -13.99 15.01
CA PHE A 260 -28.76 -14.78 14.90
C PHE A 260 -28.24 -15.13 16.29
N GLU A 261 -27.72 -16.34 16.41
CA GLU A 261 -27.00 -16.77 17.58
C GLU A 261 -25.51 -16.50 17.39
N VAL A 262 -24.85 -15.91 18.40
CA VAL A 262 -23.42 -15.68 18.39
C VAL A 262 -22.71 -16.98 18.77
N ILE A 263 -22.19 -17.70 17.78
CA ILE A 263 -21.51 -18.98 17.97
C ILE A 263 -20.07 -18.78 18.48
N ASP A 264 -19.38 -17.73 18.05
CA ASP A 264 -17.98 -17.46 18.41
C ASP A 264 -17.70 -15.96 18.46
N LYS A 265 -16.83 -15.56 19.38
CA LYS A 265 -16.35 -14.19 19.51
C LYS A 265 -14.83 -14.18 19.43
N LYS A 266 -14.29 -13.43 18.46
CA LYS A 266 -12.86 -13.16 18.40
C LYS A 266 -12.60 -11.70 18.66
N PHE A 267 -11.88 -11.43 19.74
CA PHE A 267 -11.40 -10.08 20.00
C PHE A 267 -10.24 -9.77 19.02
N ARG A 268 -10.36 -8.67 18.28
CA ARG A 268 -9.37 -8.25 17.29
C ARG A 268 -8.65 -6.93 17.65
N GLY A 269 -8.67 -6.57 18.92
CA GLY A 269 -8.06 -5.37 19.46
C GLY A 269 -8.98 -4.18 19.44
#